data_7606c06f2657818f1969eaec494af838
#
_entry.id   7606c06f2657818f1969eaec494af838
#
_cell.length_a   1.000
_cell.length_b   1.000
_cell.length_c   1.000
_cell.angle_alpha   90.00
_cell.angle_beta   90.00
_cell.angle_gamma   90.00
#
_symmetry.space_group_name_H-M   'P 1'
#
loop_
_entity.id
_entity.type
_entity.pdbx_description
1 polymer ?
#
loop_
_entity_poly.entity_id
_entity_poly.type
_entity_poly.pdbx_seq_one_letter_code
_entity_poly.pdbx_strand_id
1 'polypeptide(L)'
;MPEKKPLPRALTAVVVALYVLAFPYHPKLRSPNELSRLWQARAVVEFGQLEVNQSIRTFGHVGDLAVKDGRLYPSKAPLLSLAAVPVYAVLKALGGGHLYAVPELAQVYWTRLFVTALPTLLALLLLRRFLGTYVAQPMADAVTATYALGTLAFSYSLLFMSHQTTAVLLVVAFYALWRCGRGEWRERGYLLAGLASSAAVAAEYTGALAVLALVLYGVLSWALRADLARRERWVRLGRALGLAAAGALPPIALLLWYHTVCYGHPFETGYVNLNDPGYQGWHLGGFLGIRTPDPRAFALSFFSPLRGLFALSPVLLVALAGLRKLKQPGDPERRALFWMTVSLLVGYAYFTSSFSYDSWGWTTGPRHMTGLVPFLLLPIALFLETAEERWAAAGAGLAAASVLVTGALTLVNYVPDNVTNALFGLAVPLYADGFLPPSLLGVLVPNPLSGALLLAAVVAAAALVLVVLAKAPRARAIAAAVALGYVGLLAVLPHRSEGDLGATKFLESVWLAPAGQTIHLGR
;
A
#
# COMPACT_ATOMS: atom_id res chain seq x y z
N MET A 1 -15.07 20.31 29.64
CA MET A 1 -14.84 19.67 28.34
C MET A 1 -13.52 20.19 27.78
N PRO A 2 -12.51 19.37 27.51
CA PRO A 2 -11.29 19.88 26.91
C PRO A 2 -11.59 20.36 25.47
N GLU A 3 -11.23 21.60 25.17
CA GLU A 3 -11.34 22.20 23.86
C GLU A 3 -10.73 21.28 22.80
N LYS A 4 -11.54 20.90 21.82
CA LYS A 4 -11.10 20.09 20.68
C LYS A 4 -10.15 20.95 19.84
N LYS A 5 -8.84 20.73 20.00
CA LYS A 5 -7.81 21.43 19.23
C LYS A 5 -8.05 21.27 17.71
N PRO A 6 -8.03 22.36 16.92
CA PRO A 6 -8.39 22.35 15.49
C PRO A 6 -7.41 21.59 14.58
N LEU A 7 -6.16 21.38 15.01
CA LEU A 7 -5.10 20.73 14.22
C LEU A 7 -5.42 19.30 13.73
N PRO A 8 -5.96 18.37 14.55
CA PRO A 8 -6.28 17.02 14.07
C PRO A 8 -7.32 16.98 12.95
N ARG A 9 -8.27 17.95 12.96
CA ARG A 9 -9.29 18.06 11.90
C ARG A 9 -8.70 18.53 10.58
N ALA A 10 -7.79 19.53 10.61
CA ALA A 10 -7.10 20.02 9.43
C ALA A 10 -6.27 18.91 8.78
N LEU A 11 -5.53 18.13 9.58
CA LEU A 11 -4.73 17.00 9.09
C LEU A 11 -5.60 15.94 8.42
N THR A 12 -6.74 15.59 9.03
CA THR A 12 -7.71 14.65 8.43
C THR A 12 -8.27 15.18 7.11
N ALA A 13 -8.61 16.47 7.05
CA ALA A 13 -9.12 17.10 5.82
C ALA A 13 -8.08 17.07 4.69
N VAL A 14 -6.80 17.33 4.99
CA VAL A 14 -5.71 17.26 4.00
C VAL A 14 -5.51 15.82 3.52
N VAL A 15 -5.54 14.82 4.40
CA VAL A 15 -5.46 13.41 4.01
C VAL A 15 -6.58 13.04 3.05
N VAL A 16 -7.84 13.35 3.40
CA VAL A 16 -9.00 13.04 2.55
C VAL A 16 -8.91 13.77 1.22
N ALA A 17 -8.57 15.06 1.24
CA ALA A 17 -8.42 15.86 0.02
C ALA A 17 -7.36 15.29 -0.93
N LEU A 18 -6.18 14.92 -0.42
CA LEU A 18 -5.13 14.29 -1.23
C LEU A 18 -5.55 12.92 -1.78
N TYR A 19 -6.25 12.10 -1.00
CA TYR A 19 -6.75 10.81 -1.47
C TYR A 19 -7.82 10.92 -2.56
N VAL A 20 -8.57 12.00 -2.59
CA VAL A 20 -9.63 12.23 -3.60
C VAL A 20 -9.09 13.00 -4.80
N LEU A 21 -8.22 13.98 -4.61
CA LEU A 21 -7.85 14.93 -5.66
C LEU A 21 -6.52 14.61 -6.36
N ALA A 22 -5.59 13.89 -5.69
CA ALA A 22 -4.26 13.64 -6.23
C ALA A 22 -4.19 12.40 -7.15
N PHE A 23 -5.33 11.86 -7.60
CA PHE A 23 -5.33 10.73 -8.52
C PHE A 23 -4.56 11.07 -9.79
N PRO A 24 -3.48 10.33 -10.09
CA PRO A 24 -2.73 10.55 -11.30
C PRO A 24 -3.50 9.98 -12.50
N TYR A 25 -3.90 10.88 -13.40
CA TYR A 25 -4.44 10.52 -14.70
C TYR A 25 -3.35 10.66 -15.77
N HIS A 26 -3.04 9.56 -16.43
CA HIS A 26 -2.23 9.62 -17.63
C HIS A 26 -3.15 9.59 -18.87
N PRO A 27 -2.80 10.25 -19.97
CA PRO A 27 -3.62 10.26 -21.19
C PRO A 27 -3.98 8.85 -21.68
N LYS A 28 -3.11 7.87 -21.42
CA LYS A 28 -3.39 6.43 -21.56
C LYS A 28 -2.83 5.71 -20.34
N LEU A 29 -3.64 4.87 -19.71
CA LEU A 29 -3.16 4.00 -18.65
C LEU A 29 -2.19 2.97 -19.24
N ARG A 30 -0.92 3.05 -18.81
CA ARG A 30 0.14 2.19 -19.36
C ARG A 30 0.61 1.10 -18.39
N SER A 31 0.10 1.09 -17.17
CA SER A 31 0.41 0.03 -16.21
C SER A 31 -0.25 -1.28 -16.60
N PRO A 32 0.50 -2.29 -17.10
CA PRO A 32 -0.08 -3.58 -17.46
C PRO A 32 -0.78 -4.25 -16.28
N ASN A 33 -0.24 -4.01 -15.08
CA ASN A 33 -0.77 -4.55 -13.84
C ASN A 33 -2.18 -4.03 -13.49
N GLU A 34 -2.47 -2.76 -13.78
CA GLU A 34 -3.80 -2.19 -13.60
C GLU A 34 -4.72 -2.55 -14.77
N LEU A 35 -4.21 -2.39 -15.98
CA LEU A 35 -5.01 -2.51 -17.20
C LEU A 35 -5.54 -3.92 -17.41
N SER A 36 -4.73 -4.96 -17.15
CA SER A 36 -5.17 -6.36 -17.28
C SER A 36 -6.38 -6.66 -16.37
N ARG A 37 -6.37 -6.13 -15.14
CA ARG A 37 -7.50 -6.28 -14.19
C ARG A 37 -8.74 -5.51 -14.63
N LEU A 38 -8.57 -4.30 -15.16
CA LEU A 38 -9.69 -3.49 -15.66
C LEU A 38 -10.31 -4.13 -16.89
N TRP A 39 -9.50 -4.71 -17.80
CA TRP A 39 -9.98 -5.46 -18.95
C TRP A 39 -10.74 -6.72 -18.54
N GLN A 40 -10.33 -7.39 -17.46
CA GLN A 40 -11.11 -8.52 -16.93
C GLN A 40 -12.46 -8.07 -16.38
N ALA A 41 -12.53 -6.95 -15.67
CA ALA A 41 -13.82 -6.41 -15.21
C ALA A 41 -14.75 -6.08 -16.40
N ARG A 42 -14.19 -5.51 -17.48
CA ARG A 42 -14.94 -5.31 -18.75
C ARG A 42 -15.35 -6.64 -19.37
N ALA A 43 -14.46 -7.63 -19.44
CA ALA A 43 -14.77 -8.93 -20.03
C ALA A 43 -15.97 -9.60 -19.34
N VAL A 44 -16.01 -9.54 -18.00
CA VAL A 44 -17.13 -10.09 -17.22
C VAL A 44 -18.44 -9.37 -17.52
N VAL A 45 -18.44 -8.03 -17.55
CA VAL A 45 -19.68 -7.24 -17.70
C VAL A 45 -20.14 -7.15 -19.14
N GLU A 46 -19.22 -7.05 -20.11
CA GLU A 46 -19.56 -6.90 -21.52
C GLU A 46 -19.83 -8.23 -22.22
N PHE A 47 -19.08 -9.26 -21.85
CA PHE A 47 -19.06 -10.51 -22.61
C PHE A 47 -19.39 -11.75 -21.76
N GLY A 48 -19.56 -11.62 -20.44
CA GLY A 48 -19.80 -12.75 -19.53
C GLY A 48 -18.63 -13.71 -19.41
N GLN A 49 -17.38 -13.25 -19.64
CA GLN A 49 -16.17 -14.07 -19.72
C GLN A 49 -15.12 -13.66 -18.70
N LEU A 50 -14.39 -14.62 -18.17
CA LEU A 50 -13.21 -14.34 -17.31
C LEU A 50 -11.95 -14.08 -18.14
N GLU A 51 -11.88 -14.60 -19.36
CA GLU A 51 -10.79 -14.35 -20.29
C GLU A 51 -10.88 -12.94 -20.90
N VAL A 52 -9.72 -12.37 -21.26
CA VAL A 52 -9.65 -10.99 -21.77
C VAL A 52 -9.43 -10.88 -23.27
N ASN A 53 -9.48 -11.99 -24.02
CA ASN A 53 -9.24 -11.99 -25.47
C ASN A 53 -10.13 -11.00 -26.21
N GLN A 54 -11.44 -10.99 -25.93
CA GLN A 54 -12.37 -10.08 -26.57
C GLN A 54 -12.20 -8.63 -26.09
N SER A 55 -11.92 -8.42 -24.79
CA SER A 55 -11.58 -7.09 -24.28
C SER A 55 -10.35 -6.50 -24.96
N ILE A 56 -9.31 -7.31 -25.21
CA ILE A 56 -8.10 -6.87 -25.94
C ILE A 56 -8.43 -6.47 -27.38
N ARG A 57 -9.25 -7.26 -28.09
CA ARG A 57 -9.68 -6.93 -29.45
C ARG A 57 -10.49 -5.65 -29.53
N THR A 58 -11.29 -5.39 -28.50
CA THR A 58 -12.25 -4.26 -28.46
C THR A 58 -11.63 -2.98 -27.92
N PHE A 59 -10.82 -3.07 -26.84
CA PHE A 59 -10.33 -1.90 -26.09
C PHE A 59 -8.82 -1.68 -26.20
N GLY A 60 -8.10 -2.60 -26.81
CA GLY A 60 -6.66 -2.50 -27.05
C GLY A 60 -5.79 -3.47 -26.26
N HIS A 61 -4.53 -3.57 -26.68
CA HIS A 61 -3.55 -4.51 -26.14
C HIS A 61 -3.20 -4.22 -24.68
N VAL A 62 -2.91 -5.28 -23.93
CA VAL A 62 -2.45 -5.25 -22.55
C VAL A 62 -1.39 -6.33 -22.33
N GLY A 63 -0.41 -6.03 -21.46
CA GLY A 63 0.57 -7.00 -20.97
C GLY A 63 0.15 -7.64 -19.64
N ASP A 64 1.10 -8.32 -19.00
CA ASP A 64 0.94 -8.95 -17.67
C ASP A 64 -0.16 -10.03 -17.67
N LEU A 65 -0.15 -10.87 -18.70
CA LEU A 65 -1.14 -11.89 -18.97
C LEU A 65 -0.58 -13.30 -18.76
N ALA A 66 -1.46 -14.21 -18.38
CA ALA A 66 -1.28 -15.65 -18.42
C ALA A 66 -2.01 -16.22 -19.63
N VAL A 67 -1.45 -17.28 -20.23
CA VAL A 67 -2.03 -17.99 -21.39
C VAL A 67 -2.33 -19.42 -21.01
N LYS A 68 -3.57 -19.87 -21.24
CA LYS A 68 -3.97 -21.27 -21.10
C LYS A 68 -4.91 -21.64 -22.25
N ASP A 69 -4.54 -22.64 -23.02
CA ASP A 69 -5.32 -23.13 -24.16
C ASP A 69 -5.80 -22.03 -25.13
N GLY A 70 -4.91 -21.06 -25.45
CA GLY A 70 -5.20 -19.92 -26.32
C GLY A 70 -6.05 -18.81 -25.70
N ARG A 71 -6.46 -18.95 -24.45
CA ARG A 71 -7.19 -17.93 -23.68
C ARG A 71 -6.24 -17.11 -22.84
N LEU A 72 -6.50 -15.81 -22.79
CA LEU A 72 -5.70 -14.84 -22.05
C LEU A 72 -6.43 -14.42 -20.77
N TYR A 73 -5.70 -14.44 -19.66
CA TYR A 73 -6.19 -14.05 -18.34
C TYR A 73 -5.21 -13.08 -17.67
N PRO A 74 -5.65 -12.17 -16.77
CA PRO A 74 -4.70 -11.46 -15.92
C PRO A 74 -3.86 -12.45 -15.11
N SER A 75 -2.55 -12.25 -15.05
CA SER A 75 -1.63 -13.18 -14.38
C SER A 75 -1.74 -13.13 -12.85
N LYS A 76 -2.38 -12.11 -12.30
CA LYS A 76 -2.45 -11.81 -10.86
C LYS A 76 -3.61 -12.51 -10.15
N ALA A 77 -3.56 -12.50 -8.82
CA ALA A 77 -4.66 -12.97 -7.99
C ALA A 77 -5.97 -12.22 -8.31
N PRO A 78 -7.13 -12.92 -8.36
CA PRO A 78 -8.34 -12.43 -9.03
C PRO A 78 -9.18 -11.42 -8.25
N LEU A 79 -9.04 -11.35 -6.91
CA LEU A 79 -9.99 -10.60 -6.08
C LEU A 79 -10.14 -9.13 -6.51
N LEU A 80 -9.05 -8.48 -6.90
CA LEU A 80 -9.09 -7.07 -7.31
C LEU A 80 -9.85 -6.88 -8.63
N SER A 81 -9.60 -7.73 -9.62
CA SER A 81 -10.35 -7.72 -10.88
C SER A 81 -11.84 -7.92 -10.65
N LEU A 82 -12.20 -8.89 -9.80
CA LEU A 82 -13.59 -9.19 -9.49
C LEU A 82 -14.25 -8.07 -8.66
N ALA A 83 -13.51 -7.41 -7.78
CA ALA A 83 -13.99 -6.24 -7.04
C ALA A 83 -14.27 -5.03 -7.95
N ALA A 84 -13.62 -4.92 -9.10
CA ALA A 84 -13.89 -3.89 -10.10
C ALA A 84 -15.17 -4.15 -10.91
N VAL A 85 -15.66 -5.39 -10.98
CA VAL A 85 -16.85 -5.76 -11.76
C VAL A 85 -18.09 -4.95 -11.38
N PRO A 86 -18.51 -4.88 -10.11
CA PRO A 86 -19.69 -4.10 -9.72
C PRO A 86 -19.49 -2.60 -9.99
N VAL A 87 -18.29 -2.07 -9.82
CA VAL A 87 -18.00 -0.66 -10.12
C VAL A 87 -18.20 -0.38 -11.59
N TYR A 88 -17.62 -1.21 -12.47
CA TYR A 88 -17.79 -1.06 -13.91
C TYR A 88 -19.24 -1.26 -14.36
N ALA A 89 -19.95 -2.23 -13.79
CA ALA A 89 -21.37 -2.48 -14.11
C ALA A 89 -22.26 -1.25 -13.80
N VAL A 90 -22.04 -0.61 -12.65
CA VAL A 90 -22.75 0.63 -12.28
C VAL A 90 -22.41 1.75 -13.25
N LEU A 91 -21.13 1.97 -13.57
CA LEU A 91 -20.71 3.01 -14.51
C LEU A 91 -21.32 2.78 -15.91
N LYS A 92 -21.37 1.52 -16.38
CA LYS A 92 -21.99 1.16 -17.64
C LYS A 92 -23.50 1.49 -17.65
N ALA A 93 -24.19 1.13 -16.59
CA ALA A 93 -25.63 1.42 -16.46
C ALA A 93 -25.90 2.94 -16.47
N LEU A 94 -25.09 3.73 -15.74
CA LEU A 94 -25.20 5.19 -15.71
C LEU A 94 -24.83 5.84 -17.05
N GLY A 95 -23.91 5.24 -17.82
CA GLY A 95 -23.46 5.71 -19.13
C GLY A 95 -24.37 5.32 -20.31
N GLY A 96 -25.54 4.72 -20.07
CA GLY A 96 -26.48 4.35 -21.11
C GLY A 96 -26.38 2.89 -21.62
N GLY A 97 -25.59 2.04 -21.00
CA GLY A 97 -25.58 0.58 -21.17
C GLY A 97 -24.88 0.03 -22.42
N HIS A 98 -24.45 0.86 -23.36
CA HIS A 98 -23.78 0.40 -24.58
C HIS A 98 -22.30 0.04 -24.34
N LEU A 99 -21.68 -0.66 -25.29
CA LEU A 99 -20.31 -1.22 -25.19
C LEU A 99 -19.21 -0.19 -24.85
N TYR A 100 -19.35 1.04 -25.32
CA TYR A 100 -18.38 2.13 -25.07
C TYR A 100 -18.89 3.20 -24.10
N ALA A 101 -19.92 2.86 -23.30
CA ALA A 101 -20.55 3.80 -22.38
C ALA A 101 -19.60 4.35 -21.30
N VAL A 102 -18.54 3.63 -20.96
CA VAL A 102 -17.61 4.01 -19.88
C VAL A 102 -16.25 4.38 -20.46
N PRO A 103 -15.86 5.66 -20.41
CA PRO A 103 -14.50 6.08 -20.73
C PRO A 103 -13.47 5.41 -19.82
N GLU A 104 -12.28 5.11 -20.36
CA GLU A 104 -11.23 4.43 -19.60
C GLU A 104 -10.85 5.18 -18.31
N LEU A 105 -10.68 6.51 -18.40
CA LEU A 105 -10.33 7.33 -17.24
C LEU A 105 -11.42 7.33 -16.16
N ALA A 106 -12.69 7.31 -16.53
CA ALA A 106 -13.78 7.19 -15.56
C ALA A 106 -13.73 5.84 -14.85
N GLN A 107 -13.51 4.73 -15.59
CA GLN A 107 -13.31 3.42 -14.99
C GLN A 107 -12.12 3.41 -14.04
N VAL A 108 -10.96 3.93 -14.47
CA VAL A 108 -9.74 3.99 -13.65
C VAL A 108 -10.00 4.75 -12.35
N TYR A 109 -10.57 5.96 -12.43
CA TYR A 109 -10.84 6.78 -11.25
C TYR A 109 -11.77 6.09 -10.26
N TRP A 110 -12.96 5.72 -10.70
CA TRP A 110 -13.97 5.14 -9.81
C TRP A 110 -13.55 3.78 -9.25
N THR A 111 -12.83 2.97 -10.03
CA THR A 111 -12.31 1.69 -9.53
C THR A 111 -11.24 1.93 -8.47
N ARG A 112 -10.29 2.82 -8.68
CA ARG A 112 -9.28 3.18 -7.67
C ARG A 112 -9.94 3.76 -6.43
N LEU A 113 -10.92 4.65 -6.58
CA LEU A 113 -11.63 5.26 -5.46
C LEU A 113 -12.33 4.22 -4.59
N PHE A 114 -13.15 3.35 -5.19
CA PHE A 114 -13.99 2.42 -4.42
C PHE A 114 -13.26 1.15 -3.98
N VAL A 115 -12.25 0.69 -4.72
CA VAL A 115 -11.56 -0.58 -4.41
C VAL A 115 -10.27 -0.37 -3.60
N THR A 116 -9.64 0.81 -3.70
CA THR A 116 -8.37 1.06 -3.00
C THR A 116 -8.41 2.26 -2.05
N ALA A 117 -8.75 3.46 -2.51
CA ALA A 117 -8.64 4.68 -1.73
C ALA A 117 -9.66 4.76 -0.58
N LEU A 118 -10.94 4.55 -0.85
CA LEU A 118 -11.98 4.57 0.18
C LEU A 118 -11.79 3.47 1.22
N PRO A 119 -11.54 2.20 0.87
CA PRO A 119 -11.19 1.18 1.86
C PRO A 119 -9.97 1.55 2.71
N THR A 120 -8.95 2.20 2.12
CA THR A 120 -7.80 2.68 2.90
C THR A 120 -8.23 3.75 3.90
N LEU A 121 -8.99 4.77 3.49
CA LEU A 121 -9.50 5.81 4.40
C LEU A 121 -10.31 5.22 5.57
N LEU A 122 -11.11 4.18 5.31
CA LEU A 122 -11.83 3.45 6.37
C LEU A 122 -10.87 2.67 7.29
N ALA A 123 -9.84 2.04 6.73
CA ALA A 123 -8.82 1.33 7.52
C ALA A 123 -8.00 2.29 8.41
N LEU A 124 -7.77 3.54 7.97
CA LEU A 124 -7.13 4.56 8.81
C LEU A 124 -7.93 4.81 10.10
N LEU A 125 -9.26 4.73 10.07
CA LEU A 125 -10.08 4.85 11.27
C LEU A 125 -9.86 3.68 12.25
N LEU A 126 -9.65 2.47 11.73
CA LEU A 126 -9.33 1.30 12.56
C LEU A 126 -7.94 1.45 13.20
N LEU A 127 -6.94 1.83 12.41
CA LEU A 127 -5.57 2.07 12.90
C LEU A 127 -5.53 3.19 13.94
N ARG A 128 -6.21 4.29 13.67
CA ARG A 128 -6.35 5.41 14.61
C ARG A 128 -6.95 4.96 15.95
N ARG A 129 -8.03 4.16 15.92
CA ARG A 129 -8.66 3.61 17.12
C ARG A 129 -7.74 2.64 17.86
N PHE A 130 -7.04 1.78 17.13
CA PHE A 130 -6.05 0.86 17.68
C PHE A 130 -4.92 1.62 18.38
N LEU A 131 -4.29 2.57 17.72
CA LEU A 131 -3.19 3.37 18.29
C LEU A 131 -3.64 4.18 19.51
N GLY A 132 -4.83 4.78 19.45
CA GLY A 132 -5.40 5.56 20.55
C GLY A 132 -5.67 4.78 21.84
N THR A 133 -5.55 3.43 21.81
CA THR A 133 -5.57 2.58 23.00
C THR A 133 -4.24 2.59 23.75
N TYR A 134 -3.15 2.91 23.06
CA TYR A 134 -1.78 2.82 23.61
C TYR A 134 -1.10 4.18 23.78
N VAL A 135 -1.51 5.19 23.02
CA VAL A 135 -0.91 6.54 23.02
C VAL A 135 -2.00 7.61 23.01
N ALA A 136 -1.62 8.86 23.35
CA ALA A 136 -2.54 10.00 23.33
C ALA A 136 -3.14 10.21 21.93
N GLN A 137 -4.41 10.64 21.86
CA GLN A 137 -5.15 10.78 20.61
C GLN A 137 -4.44 11.65 19.56
N PRO A 138 -3.83 12.81 19.89
CA PRO A 138 -3.09 13.59 18.88
C PRO A 138 -1.89 12.84 18.30
N MET A 139 -1.22 12.00 19.09
CA MET A 139 -0.14 11.12 18.62
C MET A 139 -0.68 10.07 17.66
N ALA A 140 -1.77 9.39 18.04
CA ALA A 140 -2.44 8.41 17.18
C ALA A 140 -2.87 9.04 15.84
N ASP A 141 -3.41 10.26 15.86
CA ASP A 141 -3.83 11.01 14.66
C ASP A 141 -2.64 11.32 13.75
N ALA A 142 -1.53 11.82 14.30
CA ALA A 142 -0.36 12.20 13.52
C ALA A 142 0.38 10.97 12.95
N VAL A 143 0.51 9.89 13.71
CA VAL A 143 1.13 8.65 13.23
C VAL A 143 0.27 7.99 12.15
N THR A 144 -1.05 8.00 12.29
CA THR A 144 -1.98 7.51 11.25
C THR A 144 -1.88 8.35 9.96
N ALA A 145 -1.80 9.68 10.08
CA ALA A 145 -1.61 10.56 8.93
C ALA A 145 -0.23 10.39 8.28
N THR A 146 0.80 10.15 9.09
CA THR A 146 2.15 9.81 8.58
C THR A 146 2.12 8.51 7.78
N TYR A 147 1.42 7.49 8.25
CA TYR A 147 1.18 6.27 7.47
C TYR A 147 0.48 6.58 6.15
N ALA A 148 -0.62 7.34 6.23
CA ALA A 148 -1.45 7.65 5.07
C ALA A 148 -0.69 8.41 3.98
N LEU A 149 0.22 9.34 4.31
CA LEU A 149 0.86 10.27 3.36
C LEU A 149 2.36 10.06 3.21
N GLY A 150 3.03 9.46 4.20
CA GLY A 150 4.49 9.32 4.26
C GLY A 150 4.98 7.89 4.06
N THR A 151 4.14 6.99 3.57
CA THR A 151 4.52 5.59 3.33
C THR A 151 3.95 5.06 2.01
N LEU A 152 4.29 3.83 1.68
CA LEU A 152 3.75 3.13 0.51
C LEU A 152 2.22 3.15 0.43
N ALA A 153 1.53 3.33 1.57
CA ALA A 153 0.07 3.43 1.62
C ALA A 153 -0.46 4.55 0.72
N PHE A 154 0.21 5.71 0.65
CA PHE A 154 -0.24 6.81 -0.20
C PHE A 154 -0.20 6.44 -1.68
N SER A 155 0.98 6.01 -2.16
CA SER A 155 1.17 5.66 -3.57
C SER A 155 0.21 4.56 -4.04
N TYR A 156 0.08 3.49 -3.25
CA TYR A 156 -0.75 2.34 -3.65
C TYR A 156 -2.24 2.50 -3.36
N SER A 157 -2.65 3.50 -2.59
CA SER A 157 -4.07 3.87 -2.47
C SER A 157 -4.61 4.57 -3.72
N LEU A 158 -3.74 5.21 -4.49
CA LEU A 158 -4.08 5.94 -5.71
C LEU A 158 -3.87 5.11 -6.98
N LEU A 159 -3.51 3.82 -6.86
CA LEU A 159 -3.31 2.89 -7.95
C LEU A 159 -4.26 1.68 -7.82
N PHE A 160 -4.71 1.14 -8.93
CA PHE A 160 -5.49 -0.11 -8.94
C PHE A 160 -4.54 -1.32 -8.90
N MET A 161 -3.71 -1.36 -7.86
CA MET A 161 -2.80 -2.46 -7.54
C MET A 161 -3.20 -3.10 -6.21
N SER A 162 -3.01 -4.41 -6.09
CA SER A 162 -3.46 -5.21 -4.94
C SER A 162 -2.81 -4.87 -3.60
N HIS A 163 -1.62 -4.28 -3.61
CA HIS A 163 -0.76 -4.15 -2.43
C HIS A 163 -1.43 -3.40 -1.27
N GLN A 164 -2.09 -2.26 -1.53
CA GLN A 164 -2.75 -1.49 -0.48
C GLN A 164 -4.09 -2.11 -0.07
N THR A 165 -4.85 -2.68 -1.02
CA THR A 165 -6.08 -3.42 -0.68
C THR A 165 -5.76 -4.64 0.20
N THR A 166 -4.65 -5.34 -0.07
CA THR A 166 -4.14 -6.41 0.79
C THR A 166 -3.80 -5.88 2.19
N ALA A 167 -3.09 -4.76 2.30
CA ALA A 167 -2.78 -4.14 3.59
C ALA A 167 -4.05 -3.75 4.37
N VAL A 168 -5.07 -3.22 3.70
CA VAL A 168 -6.38 -2.92 4.30
C VAL A 168 -7.05 -4.17 4.85
N LEU A 169 -7.10 -5.25 4.06
CA LEU A 169 -7.69 -6.52 4.49
C LEU A 169 -6.94 -7.13 5.69
N LEU A 170 -5.60 -7.03 5.69
CA LEU A 170 -4.78 -7.45 6.84
C LEU A 170 -5.05 -6.61 8.09
N VAL A 171 -5.24 -5.28 7.95
CA VAL A 171 -5.63 -4.40 9.05
C VAL A 171 -7.02 -4.77 9.60
N VAL A 172 -7.98 -5.07 8.74
CA VAL A 172 -9.33 -5.53 9.15
C VAL A 172 -9.23 -6.86 9.90
N ALA A 173 -8.46 -7.82 9.37
CA ALA A 173 -8.24 -9.12 10.01
C ALA A 173 -7.59 -8.97 11.39
N PHE A 174 -6.50 -8.20 11.47
CA PHE A 174 -5.81 -7.90 12.70
C PHE A 174 -6.72 -7.21 13.72
N TYR A 175 -7.46 -6.19 13.31
CA TYR A 175 -8.34 -5.44 14.20
C TYR A 175 -9.44 -6.34 14.79
N ALA A 176 -10.00 -7.24 13.98
CA ALA A 176 -10.97 -8.22 14.45
C ALA A 176 -10.35 -9.22 15.46
N LEU A 177 -9.17 -9.77 15.17
CA LEU A 177 -8.43 -10.64 16.10
C LEU A 177 -8.14 -9.92 17.43
N TRP A 178 -7.67 -8.69 17.36
CA TRP A 178 -7.31 -7.87 18.52
C TRP A 178 -8.54 -7.57 19.40
N ARG A 179 -9.66 -7.14 18.81
CA ARG A 179 -10.91 -6.86 19.54
C ARG A 179 -11.52 -8.10 20.19
N CYS A 180 -11.49 -9.24 19.48
CA CYS A 180 -11.96 -10.52 20.03
C CYS A 180 -11.06 -11.04 21.14
N GLY A 181 -9.72 -10.92 20.98
CA GLY A 181 -8.74 -11.32 22.00
C GLY A 181 -8.91 -10.54 23.32
N ARG A 182 -9.35 -9.29 23.25
CA ARG A 182 -9.69 -8.43 24.41
C ARG A 182 -11.10 -8.68 24.99
N GLY A 183 -11.91 -9.54 24.33
CA GLY A 183 -13.29 -9.77 24.75
C GLY A 183 -14.25 -8.60 24.42
N GLU A 184 -13.81 -7.61 23.64
CA GLU A 184 -14.59 -6.44 23.29
C GLU A 184 -15.55 -6.71 22.11
N TRP A 185 -15.23 -7.71 21.29
CA TRP A 185 -16.10 -8.23 20.24
C TRP A 185 -16.52 -9.67 20.55
N ARG A 186 -17.71 -10.05 20.04
CA ARG A 186 -18.20 -11.42 20.11
C ARG A 186 -17.29 -12.33 19.28
N GLU A 187 -17.25 -13.64 19.59
CA GLU A 187 -16.45 -14.65 18.90
C GLU A 187 -16.67 -14.68 17.36
N ARG A 188 -17.85 -14.22 16.88
CA ARG A 188 -18.13 -14.02 15.44
C ARG A 188 -17.13 -13.08 14.73
N GLY A 189 -16.43 -12.23 15.45
CA GLY A 189 -15.35 -11.42 14.89
C GLY A 189 -14.19 -12.26 14.34
N TYR A 190 -13.98 -13.49 14.82
CA TYR A 190 -13.00 -14.40 14.23
C TYR A 190 -13.40 -14.86 12.82
N LEU A 191 -14.71 -14.98 12.50
CA LEU A 191 -15.15 -15.20 11.11
C LEU A 191 -14.68 -14.07 10.20
N LEU A 192 -14.84 -12.81 10.64
CA LEU A 192 -14.36 -11.65 9.89
C LEU A 192 -12.84 -11.66 9.73
N ALA A 193 -12.11 -12.05 10.79
CA ALA A 193 -10.65 -12.16 10.73
C ALA A 193 -10.20 -13.19 9.67
N GLY A 194 -10.84 -14.36 9.63
CA GLY A 194 -10.58 -15.38 8.63
C GLY A 194 -10.95 -14.94 7.22
N LEU A 195 -12.14 -14.34 7.05
CA LEU A 195 -12.61 -13.81 5.76
C LEU A 195 -11.63 -12.76 5.21
N ALA A 196 -11.23 -11.79 6.02
CA ALA A 196 -10.32 -10.73 5.59
C ALA A 196 -8.89 -11.26 5.33
N SER A 197 -8.39 -12.21 6.15
CA SER A 197 -7.08 -12.83 5.93
C SER A 197 -7.01 -13.58 4.60
N SER A 198 -7.99 -14.42 4.31
CA SER A 198 -8.02 -15.19 3.07
C SER A 198 -8.31 -14.31 1.85
N ALA A 199 -9.14 -13.26 2.00
CA ALA A 199 -9.35 -12.25 0.96
C ALA A 199 -8.05 -11.50 0.67
N ALA A 200 -7.18 -11.23 1.67
CA ALA A 200 -5.87 -10.63 1.45
C ALA A 200 -4.98 -11.50 0.55
N VAL A 201 -5.01 -12.82 0.72
CA VAL A 201 -4.30 -13.77 -0.15
C VAL A 201 -4.92 -13.84 -1.54
N ALA A 202 -6.25 -13.81 -1.65
CA ALA A 202 -6.95 -13.78 -2.93
C ALA A 202 -6.79 -12.44 -3.69
N ALA A 203 -6.40 -11.36 -3.00
CA ALA A 203 -6.01 -10.09 -3.60
C ALA A 203 -4.55 -10.08 -4.06
N GLU A 204 -3.64 -10.67 -3.25
CA GLU A 204 -2.20 -10.75 -3.51
C GLU A 204 -1.60 -11.95 -2.79
N TYR A 205 -1.01 -12.89 -3.52
CA TYR A 205 -0.49 -14.13 -2.94
C TYR A 205 0.57 -13.89 -1.84
N THR A 206 1.38 -12.84 -1.97
CA THR A 206 2.38 -12.46 -0.95
C THR A 206 1.75 -12.04 0.37
N GLY A 207 0.46 -11.72 0.40
CA GLY A 207 -0.31 -11.48 1.62
C GLY A 207 -0.28 -12.67 2.59
N ALA A 208 -0.03 -13.90 2.10
CA ALA A 208 0.11 -15.09 2.93
C ALA A 208 1.20 -14.95 4.01
N LEU A 209 2.29 -14.22 3.72
CA LEU A 209 3.35 -13.94 4.71
C LEU A 209 2.80 -13.20 5.94
N ALA A 210 2.00 -12.17 5.70
CA ALA A 210 1.39 -11.41 6.78
C ALA A 210 0.28 -12.20 7.48
N VAL A 211 -0.48 -13.01 6.76
CA VAL A 211 -1.49 -13.90 7.36
C VAL A 211 -0.84 -14.89 8.33
N LEU A 212 0.32 -15.47 8.01
CA LEU A 212 1.06 -16.32 8.93
C LEU A 212 1.43 -15.59 10.24
N ALA A 213 1.85 -14.33 10.15
CA ALA A 213 2.14 -13.51 11.33
C ALA A 213 0.86 -13.17 12.13
N LEU A 214 -0.28 -12.97 11.46
CA LEU A 214 -1.58 -12.79 12.13
C LEU A 214 -2.04 -14.07 12.83
N VAL A 215 -1.82 -15.24 12.23
CA VAL A 215 -2.07 -16.54 12.89
C VAL A 215 -1.19 -16.68 14.13
N LEU A 216 0.11 -16.36 14.03
CA LEU A 216 1.00 -16.33 15.19
C LEU A 216 0.48 -15.41 16.29
N TYR A 217 0.04 -14.18 15.93
CA TYR A 217 -0.58 -13.27 16.88
C TYR A 217 -1.82 -13.88 17.55
N GLY A 218 -2.72 -14.45 16.77
CA GLY A 218 -3.93 -15.12 17.28
C GLY A 218 -3.61 -16.24 18.25
N VAL A 219 -2.62 -17.09 17.94
CA VAL A 219 -2.15 -18.16 18.83
C VAL A 219 -1.54 -17.59 20.11
N LEU A 220 -0.61 -16.63 20.00
CA LEU A 220 0.07 -16.04 21.14
C LEU A 220 -0.87 -15.24 22.04
N SER A 221 -1.89 -14.59 21.49
CA SER A 221 -2.87 -13.82 22.24
C SER A 221 -3.66 -14.68 23.24
N TRP A 222 -3.80 -15.98 22.98
CA TRP A 222 -4.40 -16.94 23.91
C TRP A 222 -3.35 -17.74 24.70
N ALA A 223 -2.29 -18.21 24.05
CA ALA A 223 -1.28 -19.05 24.68
C ALA A 223 -0.54 -18.34 25.85
N LEU A 224 -0.34 -17.03 25.74
CA LEU A 224 0.36 -16.23 26.75
C LEU A 224 -0.52 -15.75 27.91
N ARG A 225 -1.85 -16.02 27.89
CA ARG A 225 -2.80 -15.63 28.96
C ARG A 225 -2.58 -16.47 30.23
N ALA A 226 -1.76 -15.97 31.15
CA ALA A 226 -1.51 -16.66 32.42
C ALA A 226 -2.69 -16.56 33.41
N ASP A 227 -3.60 -15.61 33.19
CA ASP A 227 -4.83 -15.38 33.98
C ASP A 227 -5.90 -16.45 33.76
N LEU A 228 -5.79 -17.27 32.72
CA LEU A 228 -6.73 -18.35 32.40
C LEU A 228 -6.13 -19.73 32.68
N ALA A 229 -6.99 -20.68 33.09
CA ALA A 229 -6.60 -22.07 33.20
C ALA A 229 -6.13 -22.63 31.86
N ARG A 230 -5.14 -23.56 31.87
CA ARG A 230 -4.55 -24.11 30.65
C ARG A 230 -5.61 -24.70 29.70
N ARG A 231 -6.59 -25.45 30.23
CA ARG A 231 -7.68 -26.05 29.43
C ARG A 231 -8.52 -24.98 28.75
N GLU A 232 -8.86 -23.93 29.46
CA GLU A 232 -9.69 -22.82 28.95
C GLU A 232 -8.98 -22.08 27.81
N ARG A 233 -7.69 -21.80 27.93
CA ARG A 233 -6.88 -21.18 26.86
C ARG A 233 -6.96 -21.97 25.56
N TRP A 234 -6.74 -23.30 25.63
CA TRP A 234 -6.76 -24.14 24.45
C TRP A 234 -8.15 -24.31 23.84
N VAL A 235 -9.21 -24.35 24.66
CA VAL A 235 -10.60 -24.38 24.18
C VAL A 235 -10.94 -23.07 23.44
N ARG A 236 -10.60 -21.93 24.01
CA ARG A 236 -10.85 -20.62 23.37
C ARG A 236 -10.02 -20.45 22.09
N LEU A 237 -8.76 -20.85 22.11
CA LEU A 237 -7.92 -20.85 20.90
C LEU A 237 -8.50 -21.76 19.81
N GLY A 238 -8.92 -22.98 20.15
CA GLY A 238 -9.53 -23.90 19.20
C GLY A 238 -10.80 -23.32 18.56
N ARG A 239 -11.66 -22.66 19.35
CA ARG A 239 -12.85 -21.97 18.84
C ARG A 239 -12.47 -20.79 17.93
N ALA A 240 -11.50 -19.96 18.33
CA ALA A 240 -11.04 -18.84 17.54
C ALA A 240 -10.48 -19.29 16.18
N LEU A 241 -9.62 -20.34 16.17
CA LEU A 241 -9.07 -20.92 14.95
C LEU A 241 -10.16 -21.56 14.07
N GLY A 242 -11.10 -22.30 14.68
CA GLY A 242 -12.21 -22.92 13.95
C GLY A 242 -13.12 -21.90 13.27
N LEU A 243 -13.48 -20.80 13.97
CA LEU A 243 -14.26 -19.71 13.40
C LEU A 243 -13.48 -18.96 12.33
N ALA A 244 -12.18 -18.67 12.56
CA ALA A 244 -11.35 -18.03 11.54
C ALA A 244 -11.21 -18.92 10.29
N ALA A 245 -11.01 -20.23 10.45
CA ALA A 245 -10.99 -21.18 9.34
C ALA A 245 -12.31 -21.18 8.57
N ALA A 246 -13.46 -21.22 9.27
CA ALA A 246 -14.77 -21.14 8.64
C ALA A 246 -14.96 -19.83 7.86
N GLY A 247 -14.52 -18.70 8.43
CA GLY A 247 -14.54 -17.39 7.74
C GLY A 247 -13.64 -17.32 6.52
N ALA A 248 -12.55 -18.10 6.51
CA ALA A 248 -11.61 -18.14 5.39
C ALA A 248 -12.12 -18.93 4.18
N LEU A 249 -13.10 -19.81 4.36
CA LEU A 249 -13.58 -20.70 3.29
C LEU A 249 -14.09 -19.94 2.03
N PRO A 250 -14.93 -18.87 2.11
CA PRO A 250 -15.48 -18.27 0.90
C PRO A 250 -14.41 -17.66 -0.03
N PRO A 251 -13.42 -16.84 0.42
CA PRO A 251 -12.38 -16.33 -0.46
C PRO A 251 -11.42 -17.42 -0.97
N ILE A 252 -11.14 -18.46 -0.16
CA ILE A 252 -10.35 -19.62 -0.61
C ILE A 252 -11.12 -20.38 -1.70
N ALA A 253 -12.40 -20.66 -1.49
CA ALA A 253 -13.22 -21.35 -2.48
C ALA A 253 -13.29 -20.54 -3.81
N LEU A 254 -13.47 -19.21 -3.73
CA LEU A 254 -13.42 -18.33 -4.89
C LEU A 254 -12.07 -18.42 -5.62
N LEU A 255 -10.96 -18.41 -4.89
CA LEU A 255 -9.62 -18.49 -5.45
C LEU A 255 -9.37 -19.82 -6.18
N LEU A 256 -9.71 -20.95 -5.51
CA LEU A 256 -9.54 -22.30 -6.07
C LEU A 256 -10.47 -22.52 -7.27
N TRP A 257 -11.71 -22.02 -7.21
CA TRP A 257 -12.64 -22.04 -8.33
C TRP A 257 -12.08 -21.26 -9.52
N TYR A 258 -11.60 -20.02 -9.29
CA TYR A 258 -11.03 -19.20 -10.35
C TYR A 258 -9.83 -19.89 -11.02
N HIS A 259 -8.91 -20.44 -10.23
CA HIS A 259 -7.76 -21.18 -10.75
C HIS A 259 -8.19 -22.39 -11.58
N THR A 260 -9.17 -23.17 -11.09
CA THR A 260 -9.68 -24.34 -11.81
C THR A 260 -10.30 -23.97 -13.15
N VAL A 261 -11.12 -22.88 -13.17
CA VAL A 261 -11.79 -22.44 -14.41
C VAL A 261 -10.81 -21.81 -15.40
N CYS A 262 -9.85 -21.01 -14.92
CA CYS A 262 -8.93 -20.28 -15.80
C CYS A 262 -7.70 -21.11 -16.22
N TYR A 263 -7.20 -22.00 -15.32
CA TYR A 263 -5.92 -22.71 -15.53
C TYR A 263 -6.05 -24.23 -15.47
N GLY A 264 -7.24 -24.77 -15.17
CA GLY A 264 -7.50 -26.21 -15.18
C GLY A 264 -7.18 -26.94 -13.87
N HIS A 265 -6.51 -26.30 -12.91
CA HIS A 265 -6.17 -26.91 -11.62
C HIS A 265 -6.25 -25.90 -10.46
N PRO A 266 -6.83 -26.25 -9.28
CA PRO A 266 -7.09 -25.31 -8.19
C PRO A 266 -5.83 -24.65 -7.60
N PHE A 267 -4.65 -25.26 -7.74
CA PHE A 267 -3.37 -24.72 -7.24
C PHE A 267 -2.47 -24.16 -8.35
N GLU A 268 -2.95 -24.12 -9.60
CA GLU A 268 -2.23 -23.52 -10.70
C GLU A 268 -2.52 -22.02 -10.79
N THR A 269 -1.47 -21.20 -10.67
CA THR A 269 -1.60 -19.75 -10.70
C THR A 269 -1.30 -19.19 -12.08
N GLY A 270 -1.72 -17.95 -12.36
CA GLY A 270 -1.35 -17.25 -13.58
C GLY A 270 0.17 -17.10 -13.79
N TYR A 271 0.96 -17.13 -12.72
CA TYR A 271 2.42 -17.04 -12.79
C TYR A 271 3.08 -18.26 -13.45
N VAL A 272 2.46 -19.43 -13.37
CA VAL A 272 2.93 -20.64 -14.07
C VAL A 272 2.69 -20.55 -15.58
N ASN A 273 1.68 -19.78 -15.97
CA ASN A 273 1.20 -19.65 -17.36
C ASN A 273 1.51 -18.27 -17.97
N LEU A 274 2.51 -17.55 -17.49
CA LEU A 274 2.84 -16.21 -18.00
C LEU A 274 3.15 -16.25 -19.49
N ASN A 275 2.58 -15.29 -20.22
CA ASN A 275 2.78 -15.14 -21.68
C ASN A 275 4.21 -14.70 -22.04
N ASP A 276 4.92 -14.06 -21.10
CA ASP A 276 6.31 -13.66 -21.24
C ASP A 276 7.23 -14.71 -20.59
N PRO A 277 8.07 -15.44 -21.38
CA PRO A 277 8.93 -16.50 -20.85
C PRO A 277 9.99 -15.98 -19.85
N GLY A 278 10.45 -14.71 -20.00
CA GLY A 278 11.41 -14.10 -19.08
C GLY A 278 10.80 -13.90 -17.70
N TYR A 279 9.62 -13.32 -17.62
CA TYR A 279 8.87 -13.17 -16.38
C TYR A 279 8.44 -14.51 -15.78
N GLN A 280 8.05 -15.46 -16.62
CA GLN A 280 7.72 -16.82 -16.19
C GLN A 280 8.92 -17.49 -15.49
N GLY A 281 10.10 -17.40 -16.08
CA GLY A 281 11.34 -17.96 -15.50
C GLY A 281 11.69 -17.38 -14.13
N TRP A 282 11.36 -16.13 -13.86
CA TRP A 282 11.55 -15.54 -12.53
C TRP A 282 10.64 -16.18 -11.48
N HIS A 283 9.38 -16.43 -11.80
CA HIS A 283 8.41 -17.02 -10.88
C HIS A 283 8.56 -18.52 -10.69
N LEU A 284 9.12 -19.22 -11.66
CA LEU A 284 9.36 -20.68 -11.60
C LEU A 284 10.72 -21.02 -10.95
N GLY A 285 11.64 -20.05 -10.84
CA GLY A 285 12.94 -20.27 -10.20
C GLY A 285 12.81 -20.51 -8.70
N GLY A 286 13.47 -21.56 -8.19
CA GLY A 286 13.40 -21.92 -6.76
C GLY A 286 12.00 -22.37 -6.33
N PHE A 287 11.58 -21.99 -5.12
CA PHE A 287 10.21 -22.25 -4.65
C PHE A 287 9.32 -21.03 -4.89
N LEU A 288 8.52 -21.06 -5.95
CA LEU A 288 7.63 -19.93 -6.34
C LEU A 288 8.38 -18.59 -6.51
N GLY A 289 9.56 -18.61 -7.11
CA GLY A 289 10.42 -17.45 -7.30
C GLY A 289 11.34 -17.13 -6.10
N ILE A 290 11.19 -17.80 -4.98
CA ILE A 290 12.01 -17.63 -3.78
C ILE A 290 13.29 -18.48 -3.92
N ARG A 291 14.43 -17.83 -3.81
CA ARG A 291 15.78 -18.42 -3.87
C ARG A 291 16.54 -18.19 -2.56
N THR A 292 17.85 -18.33 -2.60
CA THR A 292 18.72 -17.94 -1.49
C THR A 292 18.70 -16.42 -1.31
N PRO A 293 18.73 -15.91 -0.06
CA PRO A 293 18.78 -14.47 0.19
C PRO A 293 20.03 -13.83 -0.43
N ASP A 294 19.81 -12.71 -1.14
CA ASP A 294 20.85 -11.87 -1.71
C ASP A 294 20.98 -10.58 -0.89
N PRO A 295 22.15 -10.31 -0.28
CA PRO A 295 22.42 -9.07 0.47
C PRO A 295 22.21 -7.80 -0.37
N ARG A 296 22.46 -7.85 -1.69
CA ARG A 296 22.23 -6.72 -2.60
C ARG A 296 20.74 -6.44 -2.75
N ALA A 297 19.91 -7.46 -2.98
CA ALA A 297 18.46 -7.31 -3.05
C ALA A 297 17.88 -6.77 -1.73
N PHE A 298 18.41 -7.23 -0.57
CA PHE A 298 18.10 -6.67 0.73
C PHE A 298 18.44 -5.18 0.81
N ALA A 299 19.68 -4.79 0.49
CA ALA A 299 20.12 -3.40 0.55
C ALA A 299 19.28 -2.49 -0.37
N LEU A 300 18.99 -2.94 -1.59
CA LEU A 300 18.15 -2.21 -2.54
C LEU A 300 16.72 -2.03 -2.01
N SER A 301 16.13 -3.07 -1.43
CA SER A 301 14.74 -3.04 -0.95
C SER A 301 14.55 -2.19 0.31
N PHE A 302 15.59 -2.01 1.12
CA PHE A 302 15.48 -1.25 2.36
C PHE A 302 16.12 0.13 2.32
N PHE A 303 17.24 0.32 1.63
CA PHE A 303 18.09 1.52 1.77
C PHE A 303 18.37 2.27 0.46
N SER A 304 18.03 1.73 -0.71
CA SER A 304 18.26 2.41 -1.98
C SER A 304 17.45 3.72 -2.08
N PRO A 305 18.04 4.84 -2.52
CA PRO A 305 17.31 6.10 -2.76
C PRO A 305 16.31 6.00 -3.92
N LEU A 306 16.42 4.96 -4.76
CA LEU A 306 15.43 4.65 -5.79
C LEU A 306 14.15 4.06 -5.18
N ARG A 307 14.26 3.02 -4.35
CA ARG A 307 13.09 2.22 -3.93
C ARG A 307 13.17 1.69 -2.50
N GLY A 308 14.17 2.03 -1.73
CA GLY A 308 14.34 1.49 -0.39
C GLY A 308 13.22 1.90 0.56
N LEU A 309 12.66 0.95 1.30
CA LEU A 309 11.55 1.19 2.23
C LEU A 309 11.89 2.30 3.24
N PHE A 310 13.08 2.25 3.83
CA PHE A 310 13.54 3.25 4.79
C PHE A 310 14.04 4.54 4.13
N ALA A 311 14.54 4.45 2.89
CA ALA A 311 14.97 5.63 2.16
C ALA A 311 13.77 6.51 1.73
N LEU A 312 12.66 5.91 1.32
CA LEU A 312 11.47 6.64 0.91
C LEU A 312 10.54 6.98 2.09
N SER A 313 10.60 6.20 3.16
CA SER A 313 9.76 6.38 4.36
C SER A 313 10.61 6.26 5.62
N PRO A 314 11.52 7.25 5.91
CA PRO A 314 12.48 7.15 6.99
C PRO A 314 11.86 7.04 8.39
N VAL A 315 10.62 7.45 8.58
CA VAL A 315 9.89 7.23 9.84
C VAL A 315 9.82 5.76 10.23
N LEU A 316 9.86 4.84 9.27
CA LEU A 316 9.79 3.40 9.55
C LEU A 316 11.04 2.88 10.28
N LEU A 317 12.17 3.59 10.22
CA LEU A 317 13.35 3.32 11.07
C LEU A 317 13.04 3.48 12.55
N VAL A 318 12.16 4.43 12.91
CA VAL A 318 11.73 4.66 14.29
C VAL A 318 11.03 3.42 14.88
N ALA A 319 10.37 2.61 14.03
CA ALA A 319 9.75 1.37 14.46
C ALA A 319 10.77 0.40 15.07
N LEU A 320 11.97 0.31 14.50
CA LEU A 320 13.04 -0.59 14.99
C LEU A 320 13.46 -0.23 16.42
N ALA A 321 13.59 1.08 16.71
CA ALA A 321 13.85 1.56 18.06
C ALA A 321 12.65 1.34 18.99
N GLY A 322 11.45 1.49 18.45
CA GLY A 322 10.20 1.32 19.19
C GLY A 322 9.83 -0.13 19.53
N LEU A 323 10.38 -1.13 18.83
CA LEU A 323 10.13 -2.55 19.13
C LEU A 323 10.42 -2.91 20.60
N ARG A 324 11.47 -2.30 21.19
CA ARG A 324 11.79 -2.52 22.60
C ARG A 324 10.67 -2.10 23.54
N LYS A 325 9.84 -1.12 23.14
CA LYS A 325 8.70 -0.63 23.92
C LYS A 325 7.50 -1.58 23.91
N LEU A 326 7.44 -2.50 22.94
CA LEU A 326 6.48 -3.60 22.91
C LEU A 326 6.88 -4.74 23.87
N LYS A 327 8.16 -4.89 24.17
CA LYS A 327 8.67 -5.96 25.03
C LYS A 327 8.51 -5.59 26.52
N GLN A 328 7.26 -5.51 26.98
CA GLN A 328 6.98 -5.25 28.41
C GLN A 328 6.81 -6.58 29.17
N PRO A 329 7.57 -6.79 30.28
CA PRO A 329 7.34 -7.93 31.16
C PRO A 329 5.92 -7.87 31.76
N GLY A 330 5.25 -9.04 31.77
CA GLY A 330 3.91 -9.16 32.37
C GLY A 330 2.73 -8.75 31.47
N ASP A 331 2.96 -8.18 30.29
CA ASP A 331 1.91 -7.85 29.31
C ASP A 331 1.87 -8.88 28.17
N PRO A 332 0.94 -9.86 28.19
CA PRO A 332 0.85 -10.89 27.16
C PRO A 332 0.42 -10.34 25.81
N GLU A 333 -0.41 -9.27 25.77
CA GLU A 333 -0.87 -8.65 24.54
C GLU A 333 0.30 -7.97 23.82
N ARG A 334 1.09 -7.17 24.52
CA ARG A 334 2.27 -6.52 23.94
C ARG A 334 3.32 -7.53 23.48
N ARG A 335 3.50 -8.64 24.19
CA ARG A 335 4.38 -9.73 23.75
C ARG A 335 3.91 -10.37 22.47
N ALA A 336 2.60 -10.61 22.32
CA ALA A 336 2.03 -11.13 21.07
C ALA A 336 2.23 -10.15 19.91
N LEU A 337 1.98 -8.85 20.13
CA LEU A 337 2.22 -7.78 19.15
C LEU A 337 3.71 -7.66 18.78
N PHE A 338 4.62 -7.80 19.75
CA PHE A 338 6.06 -7.81 19.50
C PHE A 338 6.46 -8.94 18.53
N TRP A 339 6.06 -10.17 18.83
CA TRP A 339 6.43 -11.33 18.01
C TRP A 339 5.77 -11.30 16.63
N MET A 340 4.53 -10.83 16.54
CA MET A 340 3.88 -10.58 15.25
C MET A 340 4.68 -9.57 14.42
N THR A 341 5.04 -8.42 14.98
CA THR A 341 5.78 -7.38 14.26
C THR A 341 7.17 -7.87 13.85
N VAL A 342 7.88 -8.59 14.72
CA VAL A 342 9.19 -9.18 14.40
C VAL A 342 9.05 -10.23 13.29
N SER A 343 8.07 -11.11 13.35
CA SER A 343 7.86 -12.12 12.31
C SER A 343 7.51 -11.51 10.95
N LEU A 344 6.75 -10.41 10.93
CA LEU A 344 6.50 -9.63 9.72
C LEU A 344 7.80 -9.03 9.15
N LEU A 345 8.59 -8.35 9.98
CA LEU A 345 9.87 -7.77 9.57
C LEU A 345 10.81 -8.81 8.98
N VAL A 346 10.98 -9.93 9.69
CA VAL A 346 11.87 -11.03 9.25
C VAL A 346 11.31 -11.69 7.99
N GLY A 347 10.01 -11.98 7.94
CA GLY A 347 9.36 -12.63 6.79
C GLY A 347 9.47 -11.78 5.52
N TYR A 348 9.18 -10.48 5.60
CA TYR A 348 9.29 -9.59 4.43
C TYR A 348 10.76 -9.32 4.05
N ALA A 349 11.67 -9.22 5.03
CA ALA A 349 13.10 -9.08 4.75
C ALA A 349 13.64 -10.32 4.01
N TYR A 350 13.29 -11.51 4.48
CA TYR A 350 13.63 -12.77 3.81
C TYR A 350 13.04 -12.82 2.40
N PHE A 351 11.74 -12.53 2.26
CA PHE A 351 11.06 -12.57 0.96
C PHE A 351 11.71 -11.62 -0.06
N THR A 352 11.90 -10.34 0.31
CA THR A 352 12.45 -9.34 -0.62
C THR A 352 13.90 -9.56 -0.96
N SER A 353 14.69 -10.19 -0.08
CA SER A 353 16.07 -10.56 -0.37
C SER A 353 16.20 -11.87 -1.16
N SER A 354 15.17 -12.69 -1.19
CA SER A 354 15.19 -14.03 -1.80
C SER A 354 14.40 -14.14 -3.10
N PHE A 355 13.53 -13.16 -3.41
CA PHE A 355 12.72 -13.19 -4.61
C PHE A 355 13.56 -12.84 -5.84
N SER A 356 13.40 -13.62 -6.92
CA SER A 356 14.26 -13.54 -8.11
C SER A 356 14.10 -12.28 -8.95
N TYR A 357 13.01 -11.52 -8.76
CA TYR A 357 12.75 -10.26 -9.45
C TYR A 357 13.07 -9.07 -8.53
N ASP A 358 14.27 -8.53 -8.64
CA ASP A 358 14.80 -7.47 -7.77
C ASP A 358 14.37 -6.04 -8.18
N SER A 359 13.95 -5.82 -9.43
CA SER A 359 13.56 -4.49 -9.92
C SER A 359 12.19 -4.02 -9.40
N TRP A 360 11.30 -4.93 -9.01
CA TRP A 360 9.92 -4.66 -8.57
C TRP A 360 9.04 -3.86 -9.56
N GLY A 361 9.54 -3.61 -10.77
CA GLY A 361 8.88 -2.83 -11.82
C GLY A 361 8.86 -1.33 -11.57
N TRP A 362 8.18 -0.59 -12.42
CA TRP A 362 8.09 0.87 -12.39
C TRP A 362 7.12 1.35 -11.32
N THR A 363 7.54 1.36 -10.07
CA THR A 363 6.69 1.69 -8.93
C THR A 363 7.46 2.43 -7.85
N THR A 364 6.72 3.15 -7.00
CA THR A 364 7.29 3.79 -5.81
C THR A 364 7.58 2.75 -4.74
N GLY A 365 8.84 2.57 -4.41
CA GLY A 365 9.30 1.72 -3.32
C GLY A 365 9.09 0.21 -3.53
N PRO A 366 9.40 -0.61 -2.52
CA PRO A 366 9.28 -2.07 -2.57
C PRO A 366 7.83 -2.49 -2.30
N ARG A 367 7.00 -2.44 -3.33
CA ARG A 367 5.54 -2.59 -3.28
C ARG A 367 5.03 -3.78 -2.46
N HIS A 368 5.74 -4.91 -2.51
CA HIS A 368 5.34 -6.12 -1.77
C HIS A 368 5.40 -5.94 -0.24
N MET A 369 6.16 -4.95 0.25
CA MET A 369 6.24 -4.64 1.69
C MET A 369 5.06 -3.79 2.20
N THR A 370 4.13 -3.37 1.35
CA THR A 370 2.98 -2.55 1.76
C THR A 370 2.18 -3.21 2.89
N GLY A 371 2.05 -4.54 2.88
CA GLY A 371 1.38 -5.31 3.93
C GLY A 371 2.09 -5.30 5.30
N LEU A 372 3.39 -4.99 5.35
CA LEU A 372 4.17 -4.85 6.59
C LEU A 372 3.87 -3.52 7.30
N VAL A 373 3.75 -2.43 6.51
CA VAL A 373 3.85 -1.04 7.00
C VAL A 373 2.84 -0.70 8.11
N PRO A 374 1.53 -1.06 8.05
CA PRO A 374 0.58 -0.72 9.10
C PRO A 374 0.92 -1.31 10.48
N PHE A 375 1.65 -2.42 10.52
CA PHE A 375 2.05 -3.08 11.76
C PHE A 375 3.30 -2.47 12.42
N LEU A 376 3.97 -1.54 11.74
CA LEU A 376 5.07 -0.75 12.29
C LEU A 376 4.61 0.51 13.02
N LEU A 377 3.32 0.87 12.93
CA LEU A 377 2.81 2.12 13.49
C LEU A 377 2.78 2.13 15.02
N LEU A 378 2.43 1.02 15.65
CA LEU A 378 2.40 0.96 17.12
C LEU A 378 3.81 1.15 17.73
N PRO A 379 4.87 0.45 17.31
CA PRO A 379 6.21 0.74 17.82
C PRO A 379 6.65 2.18 17.53
N ILE A 380 6.32 2.78 16.38
CA ILE A 380 6.59 4.20 16.10
C ILE A 380 5.88 5.09 17.12
N ALA A 381 4.58 4.90 17.32
CA ALA A 381 3.79 5.71 18.24
C ALA A 381 4.30 5.61 19.68
N LEU A 382 4.60 4.40 20.16
CA LEU A 382 5.15 4.17 21.49
C LEU A 382 6.53 4.82 21.66
N PHE A 383 7.40 4.76 20.64
CA PHE A 383 8.67 5.45 20.71
C PHE A 383 8.49 6.95 20.81
N LEU A 384 7.71 7.55 19.92
CA LEU A 384 7.48 9.01 19.90
C LEU A 384 6.82 9.53 21.17
N GLU A 385 5.94 8.73 21.81
CA GLU A 385 5.27 9.11 23.07
C GLU A 385 6.19 9.01 24.29
N THR A 386 7.16 8.08 24.31
CA THR A 386 7.93 7.72 25.53
C THR A 386 9.41 7.99 25.45
N ALA A 387 9.95 8.42 24.31
CA ALA A 387 11.36 8.75 24.15
C ALA A 387 11.68 10.14 24.78
N GLU A 388 12.96 10.37 25.07
CA GLU A 388 13.45 11.70 25.41
C GLU A 388 13.12 12.70 24.30
N GLU A 389 12.86 13.97 24.65
CA GLU A 389 12.39 15.03 23.73
C GLU A 389 13.24 15.11 22.44
N ARG A 390 14.56 15.02 22.54
CA ARG A 390 15.47 15.09 21.35
C ARG A 390 15.24 13.94 20.36
N TRP A 391 15.02 12.72 20.87
CA TRP A 391 14.81 11.54 20.03
C TRP A 391 13.37 11.50 19.48
N ALA A 392 12.39 11.91 20.28
CA ALA A 392 11.01 12.09 19.80
C ALA A 392 10.94 13.17 18.71
N ALA A 393 11.67 14.29 18.88
CA ALA A 393 11.78 15.35 17.89
C ALA A 393 12.47 14.87 16.60
N ALA A 394 13.56 14.09 16.71
CA ALA A 394 14.19 13.48 15.54
C ALA A 394 13.22 12.55 14.79
N GLY A 395 12.49 11.69 15.50
CA GLY A 395 11.46 10.84 14.92
C GLY A 395 10.33 11.63 14.24
N ALA A 396 9.90 12.77 14.82
CA ALA A 396 8.95 13.69 14.21
C ALA A 396 9.50 14.30 12.92
N GLY A 397 10.79 14.62 12.88
CA GLY A 397 11.46 15.09 11.67
C GLY A 397 11.49 14.03 10.57
N LEU A 398 11.79 12.77 10.91
CA LEU A 398 11.73 11.66 9.97
C LEU A 398 10.31 11.39 9.48
N ALA A 399 9.28 11.62 10.31
CA ALA A 399 7.88 11.53 9.90
C ALA A 399 7.53 12.61 8.86
N ALA A 400 7.93 13.86 9.10
CA ALA A 400 7.75 14.95 8.14
C ALA A 400 8.52 14.70 6.84
N ALA A 401 9.79 14.25 6.92
CA ALA A 401 10.58 13.87 5.74
C ALA A 401 9.90 12.76 4.93
N SER A 402 9.33 11.75 5.60
CA SER A 402 8.58 10.68 4.93
C SER A 402 7.39 11.23 4.14
N VAL A 403 6.62 12.17 4.72
CA VAL A 403 5.48 12.80 4.03
C VAL A 403 5.97 13.61 2.81
N LEU A 404 7.07 14.35 2.93
CA LEU A 404 7.63 15.13 1.83
C LEU A 404 8.11 14.21 0.70
N VAL A 405 8.94 13.21 1.01
CA VAL A 405 9.54 12.32 0.00
C VAL A 405 8.47 11.47 -0.68
N THR A 406 7.69 10.71 0.10
CA THR A 406 6.67 9.83 -0.46
C THR A 406 5.55 10.61 -1.12
N GLY A 407 5.17 11.76 -0.56
CA GLY A 407 4.15 12.63 -1.15
C GLY A 407 4.56 13.17 -2.52
N ALA A 408 5.78 13.68 -2.65
CA ALA A 408 6.31 14.14 -3.94
C ALA A 408 6.35 12.99 -4.97
N LEU A 409 6.84 11.81 -4.58
CA LEU A 409 6.90 10.65 -5.47
C LEU A 409 5.51 10.13 -5.87
N THR A 410 4.54 10.16 -4.96
CA THR A 410 3.16 9.76 -5.25
C THR A 410 2.52 10.63 -6.32
N LEU A 411 2.83 11.92 -6.35
CA LEU A 411 2.33 12.83 -7.38
C LEU A 411 2.95 12.56 -8.75
N VAL A 412 4.15 11.98 -8.85
CA VAL A 412 4.74 11.49 -10.12
C VAL A 412 4.16 10.14 -10.54
N ASN A 413 3.82 9.31 -9.56
CA ASN A 413 3.18 8.00 -9.69
C ASN A 413 4.11 6.85 -10.10
N TYR A 414 4.69 6.86 -11.30
CA TYR A 414 5.54 5.76 -11.78
C TYR A 414 7.01 6.16 -11.72
N VAL A 415 7.81 5.33 -11.07
CA VAL A 415 9.27 5.50 -10.97
C VAL A 415 9.93 4.39 -11.79
N PRO A 416 10.54 4.73 -12.95
CA PRO A 416 11.31 3.77 -13.76
C PRO A 416 12.44 3.12 -12.97
N ASP A 417 12.80 1.90 -13.33
CA ASP A 417 13.81 1.10 -12.62
C ASP A 417 15.26 1.44 -12.99
N ASN A 418 15.47 2.24 -14.03
CA ASN A 418 16.77 2.76 -14.42
C ASN A 418 17.17 4.08 -13.73
N VAL A 419 16.32 4.62 -12.85
CA VAL A 419 16.60 5.80 -12.03
C VAL A 419 17.52 5.42 -10.86
N THR A 420 18.43 6.30 -10.48
CA THR A 420 19.32 6.07 -9.32
C THR A 420 18.76 6.64 -8.02
N ASN A 421 18.03 7.76 -8.09
CA ASN A 421 17.42 8.43 -6.97
C ASN A 421 16.03 8.93 -7.37
N ALA A 422 15.00 8.34 -6.80
CA ALA A 422 13.62 8.63 -7.21
C ALA A 422 13.23 10.10 -6.98
N LEU A 423 13.69 10.73 -5.89
CA LEU A 423 13.33 12.12 -5.59
C LEU A 423 14.12 13.11 -6.45
N PHE A 424 15.45 13.06 -6.43
CA PHE A 424 16.32 14.05 -7.07
C PHE A 424 16.74 13.70 -8.50
N GLY A 425 16.67 12.43 -8.88
CA GLY A 425 16.90 11.99 -10.26
C GLY A 425 15.64 12.01 -11.12
N LEU A 426 14.45 12.09 -10.53
CA LEU A 426 13.19 12.04 -11.28
C LEU A 426 12.18 13.13 -10.87
N ALA A 427 11.66 13.09 -9.62
CA ALA A 427 10.53 13.93 -9.23
C ALA A 427 10.89 15.44 -9.23
N VAL A 428 12.01 15.80 -8.63
CA VAL A 428 12.47 17.22 -8.57
C VAL A 428 12.74 17.79 -9.96
N PRO A 429 13.48 17.12 -10.88
CA PRO A 429 13.63 17.58 -12.25
C PRO A 429 12.29 17.80 -12.97
N LEU A 430 11.38 16.83 -12.93
CA LEU A 430 10.06 16.95 -13.54
C LEU A 430 9.30 18.20 -13.03
N TYR A 431 9.31 18.44 -11.72
CA TYR A 431 8.66 19.62 -11.14
C TYR A 431 9.35 20.92 -11.51
N ALA A 432 10.68 20.93 -11.59
CA ALA A 432 11.46 22.10 -11.99
C ALA A 432 11.19 22.49 -13.45
N ASP A 433 10.99 21.51 -14.32
CA ASP A 433 10.66 21.70 -15.73
C ASP A 433 9.15 21.97 -15.94
N GLY A 434 8.37 22.04 -14.87
CA GLY A 434 6.94 22.34 -14.89
C GLY A 434 6.06 21.17 -15.33
N PHE A 435 6.60 19.95 -15.42
CA PHE A 435 5.83 18.76 -15.71
C PHE A 435 5.18 18.22 -14.45
N LEU A 436 3.85 18.19 -14.45
CA LEU A 436 3.04 17.67 -13.37
C LEU A 436 2.09 16.62 -13.91
N PRO A 437 1.95 15.47 -13.20
CA PRO A 437 1.03 14.46 -13.66
C PRO A 437 -0.40 15.01 -13.66
N PRO A 438 -1.20 14.62 -14.65
CA PRO A 438 -2.61 14.95 -14.66
C PRO A 438 -3.27 14.35 -13.41
N SER A 439 -4.06 15.17 -12.72
CA SER A 439 -4.80 14.75 -11.52
C SER A 439 -6.26 15.13 -11.60
N LEU A 440 -7.12 14.59 -10.71
CA LEU A 440 -8.52 15.04 -10.66
C LEU A 440 -8.62 16.54 -10.39
N LEU A 441 -7.74 17.09 -9.55
CA LEU A 441 -7.71 18.53 -9.33
C LEU A 441 -7.42 19.30 -10.61
N GLY A 442 -6.62 18.75 -11.54
CA GLY A 442 -6.34 19.34 -12.84
C GLY A 442 -7.55 19.44 -13.78
N VAL A 443 -8.62 18.68 -13.52
CA VAL A 443 -9.91 18.83 -14.23
C VAL A 443 -10.65 20.07 -13.77
N LEU A 444 -10.48 20.45 -12.49
CA LEU A 444 -11.16 21.61 -11.88
C LEU A 444 -10.31 22.89 -11.98
N VAL A 445 -9.01 22.75 -11.84
CA VAL A 445 -8.04 23.86 -11.82
C VAL A 445 -6.92 23.55 -12.80
N PRO A 446 -6.70 24.39 -13.84
CA PRO A 446 -5.67 24.14 -14.85
C PRO A 446 -4.26 24.00 -14.25
N ASN A 447 -3.42 23.14 -14.86
CA ASN A 447 -1.99 23.12 -14.58
C ASN A 447 -1.33 24.44 -15.06
N PRO A 448 -0.26 24.91 -14.39
CA PRO A 448 0.48 24.27 -13.30
C PRO A 448 -0.11 24.49 -11.90
N LEU A 449 -1.19 25.27 -11.76
CA LEU A 449 -1.74 25.64 -10.45
C LEU A 449 -2.25 24.42 -9.66
N SER A 450 -2.93 23.48 -10.33
CA SER A 450 -3.40 22.24 -9.67
C SER A 450 -2.25 21.44 -9.06
N GLY A 451 -1.16 21.27 -9.76
CA GLY A 451 0.01 20.56 -9.26
C GLY A 451 0.72 21.31 -8.13
N ALA A 452 0.85 22.63 -8.24
CA ALA A 452 1.40 23.46 -7.17
C ALA A 452 0.55 23.37 -5.89
N LEU A 453 -0.79 23.35 -6.02
CA LEU A 453 -1.70 23.17 -4.88
C LEU A 453 -1.54 21.80 -4.24
N LEU A 454 -1.37 20.73 -5.02
CA LEU A 454 -1.14 19.39 -4.48
C LEU A 454 0.21 19.28 -3.76
N LEU A 455 1.28 19.85 -4.32
CA LEU A 455 2.59 19.93 -3.66
C LEU A 455 2.51 20.75 -2.38
N ALA A 456 1.85 21.90 -2.41
CA ALA A 456 1.63 22.72 -1.22
C ALA A 456 0.83 21.98 -0.15
N ALA A 457 -0.16 21.17 -0.53
CA ALA A 457 -0.91 20.32 0.41
C ALA A 457 -0.02 19.24 1.04
N VAL A 458 0.91 18.65 0.29
CA VAL A 458 1.90 17.69 0.84
C VAL A 458 2.84 18.39 1.84
N VAL A 459 3.35 19.57 1.50
CA VAL A 459 4.21 20.36 2.41
C VAL A 459 3.43 20.77 3.67
N ALA A 460 2.19 21.22 3.53
CA ALA A 460 1.32 21.55 4.66
C ALA A 460 1.06 20.33 5.55
N ALA A 461 0.82 19.15 4.96
CA ALA A 461 0.65 17.92 5.71
C ALA A 461 1.91 17.56 6.51
N ALA A 462 3.10 17.67 5.91
CA ALA A 462 4.37 17.43 6.59
C ALA A 462 4.57 18.40 7.77
N ALA A 463 4.28 19.69 7.57
CA ALA A 463 4.36 20.71 8.62
C ALA A 463 3.37 20.44 9.75
N LEU A 464 2.12 20.04 9.44
CA LEU A 464 1.11 19.70 10.43
C LEU A 464 1.52 18.46 11.24
N VAL A 465 2.03 17.40 10.60
CA VAL A 465 2.57 16.21 11.27
C VAL A 465 3.69 16.61 12.23
N LEU A 466 4.65 17.42 11.77
CA LEU A 466 5.77 17.88 12.58
C LEU A 466 5.26 18.67 13.81
N VAL A 467 4.34 19.62 13.63
CA VAL A 467 3.83 20.46 14.72
C VAL A 467 3.04 19.66 15.75
N VAL A 468 2.29 18.62 15.33
CA VAL A 468 1.55 17.75 16.25
C VAL A 468 2.49 16.85 17.04
N LEU A 469 3.51 16.28 16.39
CA LEU A 469 4.45 15.36 17.04
C LEU A 469 5.48 16.10 17.90
N ALA A 470 5.99 17.26 17.46
CA ALA A 470 6.96 18.08 18.19
C ALA A 470 6.26 19.25 18.91
N LYS A 471 5.94 19.08 20.20
CA LYS A 471 5.11 20.03 20.97
C LYS A 471 5.85 21.34 21.31
N ALA A 472 7.12 21.26 21.74
CA ALA A 472 7.91 22.42 22.16
C ALA A 472 8.59 23.11 20.96
N PRO A 473 8.84 24.44 21.02
CA PRO A 473 9.56 25.16 19.95
C PRO A 473 10.95 24.56 19.64
N ARG A 474 11.70 24.19 20.66
CA ARG A 474 13.01 23.53 20.50
C ARG A 474 12.87 22.16 19.79
N ALA A 475 11.89 21.36 20.17
CA ALA A 475 11.61 20.09 19.53
C ALA A 475 11.23 20.29 18.06
N ARG A 476 10.44 21.33 17.71
CA ARG A 476 10.11 21.68 16.32
C ARG A 476 11.35 22.07 15.52
N ALA A 477 12.26 22.84 16.10
CA ALA A 477 13.52 23.22 15.44
C ALA A 477 14.39 21.97 15.15
N ILE A 478 14.53 21.06 16.10
CA ILE A 478 15.23 19.77 15.90
C ILE A 478 14.54 18.96 14.81
N ALA A 479 13.22 18.82 14.87
CA ALA A 479 12.44 18.05 13.89
C ALA A 479 12.58 18.64 12.47
N ALA A 480 12.51 19.95 12.34
CA ALA A 480 12.71 20.63 11.06
C ALA A 480 14.14 20.44 10.52
N ALA A 481 15.15 20.57 11.39
CA ALA A 481 16.53 20.33 11.01
C ALA A 481 16.77 18.87 10.56
N VAL A 482 16.17 17.88 11.24
CA VAL A 482 16.25 16.47 10.83
C VAL A 482 15.52 16.24 9.51
N ALA A 483 14.33 16.80 9.32
CA ALA A 483 13.58 16.66 8.06
C ALA A 483 14.35 17.23 6.87
N LEU A 484 14.85 18.47 7.00
CA LEU A 484 15.64 19.14 5.97
C LEU A 484 16.98 18.45 5.74
N GLY A 485 17.65 18.03 6.81
CA GLY A 485 18.92 17.28 6.74
C GLY A 485 18.75 15.94 6.02
N TYR A 486 17.62 15.25 6.24
CA TYR A 486 17.31 14.00 5.52
C TYR A 486 17.06 14.23 4.03
N VAL A 487 16.27 15.22 3.68
CA VAL A 487 16.03 15.60 2.27
C VAL A 487 17.35 16.05 1.62
N GLY A 488 18.18 16.83 2.35
CA GLY A 488 19.52 17.21 1.92
C GLY A 488 20.46 16.01 1.73
N LEU A 489 20.37 14.98 2.58
CA LEU A 489 21.11 13.73 2.40
C LEU A 489 20.72 13.07 1.07
N LEU A 490 19.45 12.97 0.74
CA LEU A 490 19.01 12.42 -0.55
C LEU A 490 19.53 13.27 -1.73
N ALA A 491 19.66 14.58 -1.56
CA ALA A 491 20.14 15.48 -2.62
C ALA A 491 21.62 15.32 -2.93
N VAL A 492 22.43 14.88 -1.99
CA VAL A 492 23.88 14.63 -2.20
C VAL A 492 24.18 13.23 -2.71
N LEU A 493 23.23 12.30 -2.67
CA LEU A 493 23.37 10.97 -3.27
C LEU A 493 23.34 11.07 -4.81
N PRO A 494 23.95 10.11 -5.55
CA PRO A 494 23.95 10.12 -7.00
C PRO A 494 22.54 10.25 -7.58
N HIS A 495 22.34 11.20 -8.52
CA HIS A 495 21.03 11.48 -9.13
C HIS A 495 21.10 12.15 -10.51
N ARG A 496 22.23 12.01 -11.22
CA ARG A 496 22.44 12.60 -12.57
C ARG A 496 23.04 11.58 -13.53
N SER A 497 22.59 10.32 -13.43
CA SER A 497 23.00 9.29 -14.36
C SER A 497 22.28 9.44 -15.72
N GLU A 498 22.79 8.79 -16.75
CA GLU A 498 22.09 8.71 -18.04
C GLU A 498 20.70 8.08 -17.89
N GLY A 499 20.54 7.12 -16.96
CA GLY A 499 19.25 6.52 -16.63
C GLY A 499 18.27 7.54 -16.06
N ASP A 500 18.69 8.42 -15.15
CA ASP A 500 17.85 9.48 -14.57
C ASP A 500 17.35 10.44 -15.67
N LEU A 501 18.26 10.92 -16.52
CA LEU A 501 17.93 11.82 -17.63
C LEU A 501 17.02 11.16 -18.67
N GLY A 502 17.28 9.89 -18.99
CA GLY A 502 16.45 9.11 -19.92
C GLY A 502 15.06 8.87 -19.38
N ALA A 503 14.92 8.56 -18.08
CA ALA A 503 13.64 8.37 -17.41
C ALA A 503 12.82 9.65 -17.37
N THR A 504 13.43 10.78 -17.02
CA THR A 504 12.77 12.11 -17.01
C THR A 504 12.21 12.45 -18.39
N LYS A 505 13.05 12.42 -19.43
CA LYS A 505 12.64 12.69 -20.82
C LYS A 505 11.53 11.74 -21.30
N PHE A 506 11.62 10.45 -20.93
CA PHE A 506 10.60 9.47 -21.30
C PHE A 506 9.25 9.81 -20.67
N LEU A 507 9.21 10.12 -19.35
CA LEU A 507 7.97 10.47 -18.69
C LEU A 507 7.38 11.79 -19.24
N GLU A 508 8.21 12.80 -19.50
CA GLU A 508 7.79 14.06 -20.11
C GLU A 508 7.12 13.84 -21.46
N SER A 509 7.75 13.06 -22.33
CA SER A 509 7.28 12.87 -23.70
C SER A 509 6.10 11.91 -23.84
N VAL A 510 5.97 10.95 -22.92
CA VAL A 510 5.05 9.81 -23.09
C VAL A 510 3.93 9.78 -22.06
N TRP A 511 4.19 10.19 -20.82
CA TRP A 511 3.28 9.96 -19.70
C TRP A 511 2.77 11.22 -19.05
N LEU A 512 3.50 12.32 -19.10
CA LEU A 512 3.12 13.57 -18.44
C LEU A 512 2.72 14.60 -19.48
N ALA A 513 1.75 15.43 -19.15
CA ALA A 513 1.44 16.61 -19.93
C ALA A 513 2.29 17.79 -19.43
N PRO A 514 2.87 18.61 -20.32
CA PRO A 514 3.52 19.86 -19.94
C PRO A 514 2.58 20.73 -19.11
N ALA A 515 3.14 21.50 -18.18
CA ALA A 515 2.38 22.47 -17.40
C ALA A 515 1.65 23.44 -18.33
N GLY A 516 0.36 23.69 -18.10
CA GLY A 516 -0.47 24.56 -18.94
C GLY A 516 -1.08 23.90 -20.18
N GLN A 517 -0.76 22.66 -20.50
CA GLN A 517 -1.48 21.93 -21.53
C GLN A 517 -2.80 21.38 -21.00
N THR A 518 -3.84 21.44 -21.83
CA THR A 518 -5.12 20.80 -21.53
C THR A 518 -4.94 19.29 -21.54
N ILE A 519 -5.37 18.62 -20.49
CA ILE A 519 -5.44 17.17 -20.47
C ILE A 519 -6.49 16.77 -21.50
N HIS A 520 -6.06 16.27 -22.64
CA HIS A 520 -6.97 15.60 -23.54
C HIS A 520 -7.37 14.29 -22.85
N LEU A 521 -8.55 14.25 -22.27
CA LEU A 521 -9.22 13.03 -21.79
C LEU A 521 -9.54 12.17 -23.02
N GLY A 522 -8.48 11.63 -23.59
CA GLY A 522 -8.36 11.24 -24.96
C GLY A 522 -9.25 10.11 -25.41
N ARG A 523 -9.36 10.07 -26.64
CA ARG A 523 -9.98 9.10 -27.53
C ARG A 523 -9.42 7.69 -27.37
#